data_f187bb587ba8cd69de3b57ad8d06ca9b
#
_entry.id   f187bb587ba8cd69de3b57ad8d06ca9b
#
_cell.length_a   1.000
_cell.length_b   1.000
_cell.length_c   1.000
_cell.angle_alpha   90.00
_cell.angle_beta   90.00
_cell.angle_gamma   90.00
#
_symmetry.space_group_name_H-M   'P 1'
#
loop_
_entity.id
_entity.type
_entity.pdbx_description
1 polymer ?
#
loop_
_entity_poly.entity_id
_entity_poly.type
_entity_poly.pdbx_seq_one_letter_code
_entity_poly.pdbx_strand_id
1 'polypeptide(L)'
;MEKYIPCKWEAKKATVAIFISDKIDLKIKITRDKEGHYIMIKESIQEEDITIANIYAHNIGAPQYIRQTLTDIKGEIDGNIIIVGDFNTPFTPMDRSSKQKINKETQVLNDTLDEMDLIDIFRTFHPDAEEYTFSGTHGTFSRIDYILGHKSHFSKFKKIEIISSIFLFFFYFILFFYL
;
A
#
# COMPACT_ATOMS: atom_id res chain seq x y z
N MET A 1 -1.83 6.49 -24.47
CA MET A 1 -2.64 7.30 -23.53
C MET A 1 -2.83 6.45 -22.30
N GLU A 2 -2.78 6.98 -21.12
CA GLU A 2 -2.94 6.20 -19.88
C GLU A 2 -4.39 6.26 -19.43
N LYS A 3 -4.97 5.12 -19.07
CA LYS A 3 -6.32 5.07 -18.51
C LYS A 3 -6.23 5.38 -17.02
N TYR A 4 -6.72 6.54 -16.65
CA TYR A 4 -6.85 6.97 -15.24
C TYR A 4 -8.10 6.37 -14.63
N ILE A 5 -7.95 5.59 -13.56
CA ILE A 5 -9.08 5.10 -12.77
C ILE A 5 -9.08 5.88 -11.45
N PRO A 6 -9.79 7.01 -11.37
CA PRO A 6 -9.93 7.74 -10.11
C PRO A 6 -10.92 7.02 -9.21
N CYS A 7 -10.72 7.13 -7.93
CA CYS A 7 -11.79 6.95 -6.98
C CYS A 7 -12.75 8.15 -7.10
N LYS A 8 -13.66 8.14 -8.10
CA LYS A 8 -14.63 9.21 -8.31
C LYS A 8 -15.75 9.11 -7.29
N TRP A 9 -15.79 10.10 -6.41
CA TRP A 9 -17.00 10.52 -5.72
C TRP A 9 -17.42 11.90 -6.26
N GLU A 10 -18.72 12.17 -6.40
CA GLU A 10 -19.26 13.43 -6.93
C GLU A 10 -18.97 14.68 -6.08
N ALA A 11 -18.36 14.52 -4.92
CA ALA A 11 -18.03 15.60 -4.00
C ALA A 11 -16.53 15.62 -3.66
N LYS A 12 -15.74 16.27 -4.48
CA LYS A 12 -14.49 17.00 -4.14
C LYS A 12 -13.25 16.29 -3.54
N LYS A 13 -13.21 14.99 -3.19
CA LYS A 13 -12.01 14.39 -2.57
C LYS A 13 -11.86 12.90 -2.91
N ALA A 14 -11.37 12.56 -4.09
CA ALA A 14 -10.73 11.27 -4.27
C ALA A 14 -9.32 11.37 -3.66
N THR A 15 -9.02 10.55 -2.66
CA THR A 15 -7.72 10.53 -1.97
C THR A 15 -6.76 9.54 -2.61
N VAL A 16 -7.27 8.53 -3.33
CA VAL A 16 -6.48 7.49 -3.98
C VAL A 16 -6.84 7.30 -5.45
N ALA A 17 -5.86 6.87 -6.25
CA ALA A 17 -6.03 6.57 -7.67
C ALA A 17 -5.10 5.44 -8.12
N ILE A 18 -5.52 4.70 -9.14
CA ILE A 18 -4.68 3.72 -9.84
C ILE A 18 -4.62 4.12 -11.31
N PHE A 19 -3.41 4.24 -11.85
CA PHE A 19 -3.17 4.51 -13.26
C PHE A 19 -2.86 3.20 -13.97
N ILE A 20 -3.56 2.95 -15.07
CA ILE A 20 -3.36 1.75 -15.88
C ILE A 20 -3.08 2.20 -17.31
N SER A 21 -2.07 1.58 -17.94
CA SER A 21 -1.76 1.83 -19.35
C SER A 21 -2.91 1.34 -20.24
N ASP A 22 -3.30 2.15 -21.22
CA ASP A 22 -4.31 1.81 -22.22
C ASP A 22 -3.84 0.76 -23.26
N LYS A 23 -2.55 0.42 -23.21
CA LYS A 23 -1.98 -0.66 -24.02
C LYS A 23 -2.34 -2.06 -23.52
N ILE A 24 -2.88 -2.12 -22.29
CA ILE A 24 -3.29 -3.37 -21.67
C ILE A 24 -4.82 -3.46 -21.77
N ASP A 25 -5.32 -4.41 -22.55
CA ASP A 25 -6.76 -4.66 -22.69
C ASP A 25 -7.24 -5.50 -21.50
N LEU A 26 -7.72 -4.81 -20.46
CA LEU A 26 -8.10 -5.41 -19.18
C LEU A 26 -9.61 -5.37 -18.96
N LYS A 27 -10.18 -6.48 -18.50
CA LYS A 27 -11.55 -6.56 -17.97
C LYS A 27 -11.54 -6.31 -16.46
N ILE A 28 -11.34 -5.09 -16.05
CA ILE A 28 -11.10 -4.71 -14.66
C ILE A 28 -12.40 -4.72 -13.85
N LYS A 29 -12.44 -5.50 -12.77
CA LYS A 29 -13.44 -5.36 -11.71
C LYS A 29 -12.92 -4.32 -10.69
N ILE A 30 -13.70 -3.27 -10.45
CA ILE A 30 -13.33 -2.19 -9.54
C ILE A 30 -14.19 -2.25 -8.29
N THR A 31 -13.58 -2.28 -7.12
CA THR A 31 -14.23 -2.12 -5.82
C THR A 31 -13.65 -0.89 -5.13
N ARG A 32 -14.49 -0.12 -4.43
CA ARG A 32 -14.07 1.08 -3.72
C ARG A 32 -14.99 1.33 -2.52
N ASP A 33 -14.46 2.01 -1.51
CA ASP A 33 -15.30 2.48 -0.42
C ASP A 33 -16.12 3.73 -0.80
N LYS A 34 -17.10 4.06 0.04
CA LYS A 34 -17.99 5.22 -0.19
C LYS A 34 -17.27 6.55 0.03
N GLU A 35 -16.23 6.58 0.81
CA GLU A 35 -15.50 7.78 1.21
C GLU A 35 -14.31 8.08 0.29
N GLY A 36 -13.90 7.11 -0.52
CA GLY A 36 -12.80 7.26 -1.48
C GLY A 36 -11.42 7.08 -0.86
N HIS A 37 -11.33 6.40 0.26
CA HIS A 37 -10.08 6.13 0.96
C HIS A 37 -9.37 4.87 0.48
N TYR A 38 -10.08 3.96 -0.18
CA TYR A 38 -9.43 2.87 -0.90
C TYR A 38 -10.07 2.60 -2.27
N ILE A 39 -9.28 2.09 -3.16
CA ILE A 39 -9.69 1.53 -4.44
C ILE A 39 -8.98 0.19 -4.64
N MET A 40 -9.74 -0.80 -5.06
CA MET A 40 -9.22 -2.12 -5.37
C MET A 40 -9.63 -2.50 -6.79
N ILE A 41 -8.69 -3.04 -7.54
CA ILE A 41 -8.92 -3.61 -8.86
C ILE A 41 -8.56 -5.08 -8.83
N LYS A 42 -9.39 -5.89 -9.49
CA LYS A 42 -9.12 -7.31 -9.72
C LYS A 42 -9.15 -7.58 -11.21
N GLU A 43 -8.14 -8.27 -11.69
CA GLU A 43 -7.93 -8.56 -13.10
C GLU A 43 -7.28 -9.93 -13.28
N SER A 44 -7.58 -10.58 -14.39
CA SER A 44 -6.93 -11.83 -14.81
C SER A 44 -5.92 -11.53 -15.91
N ILE A 45 -4.64 -11.70 -15.62
CA ILE A 45 -3.54 -11.48 -16.56
C ILE A 45 -2.83 -12.81 -16.78
N GLN A 46 -2.77 -13.28 -18.05
CA GLN A 46 -2.13 -14.55 -18.41
C GLN A 46 -2.62 -15.76 -17.57
N GLU A 47 -3.94 -15.82 -17.34
CA GLU A 47 -4.61 -16.87 -16.53
C GLU A 47 -4.32 -16.78 -15.02
N GLU A 48 -3.64 -15.75 -14.55
CA GLU A 48 -3.47 -15.46 -13.11
C GLU A 48 -4.30 -14.26 -12.69
N ASP A 49 -5.10 -14.44 -11.65
CA ASP A 49 -5.84 -13.35 -11.03
C ASP A 49 -4.90 -12.50 -10.16
N ILE A 50 -4.91 -11.19 -10.39
CA ILE A 50 -4.17 -10.22 -9.59
C ILE A 50 -5.14 -9.24 -8.97
N THR A 51 -4.95 -9.01 -7.68
CA THR A 51 -5.68 -7.99 -6.94
C THR A 51 -4.72 -6.87 -6.53
N ILE A 52 -5.01 -5.63 -6.90
CA ILE A 52 -4.25 -4.46 -6.47
C ILE A 52 -5.18 -3.55 -5.68
N ALA A 53 -4.80 -3.22 -4.45
CA ALA A 53 -5.52 -2.29 -3.60
C ALA A 53 -4.63 -1.08 -3.28
N ASN A 54 -5.17 0.14 -3.43
CA ASN A 54 -4.52 1.37 -2.98
C ASN A 54 -5.34 1.94 -1.82
N ILE A 55 -4.72 2.13 -0.65
CA ILE A 55 -5.35 2.54 0.60
C ILE A 55 -4.72 3.85 1.08
N TYR A 56 -5.56 4.80 1.48
CA TYR A 56 -5.15 5.99 2.19
C TYR A 56 -5.77 6.00 3.58
N ALA A 57 -4.96 6.05 4.63
CA ALA A 57 -5.43 6.21 6.00
C ALA A 57 -5.21 7.64 6.49
N HIS A 58 -6.21 8.23 7.13
CA HIS A 58 -6.02 9.50 7.81
C HIS A 58 -5.06 9.35 8.99
N ASN A 59 -4.27 10.38 9.28
CA ASN A 59 -3.28 10.37 10.36
C ASN A 59 -3.89 9.95 11.73
N ILE A 60 -5.11 10.44 12.04
CA ILE A 60 -5.79 10.10 13.30
C ILE A 60 -6.51 8.76 13.14
N GLY A 61 -6.13 7.76 13.97
CA GLY A 61 -6.74 6.44 13.95
C GLY A 61 -6.30 5.55 12.79
N ALA A 62 -5.20 5.89 12.12
CA ALA A 62 -4.68 5.16 10.96
C ALA A 62 -4.58 3.64 11.19
N PRO A 63 -3.94 3.12 12.25
CA PRO A 63 -3.83 1.68 12.45
C PRO A 63 -5.18 0.96 12.54
N GLN A 64 -6.14 1.56 13.21
CA GLN A 64 -7.49 1.00 13.36
C GLN A 64 -8.24 0.98 12.04
N TYR A 65 -8.14 2.09 11.25
CA TYR A 65 -8.76 2.19 9.95
C TYR A 65 -8.20 1.14 8.97
N ILE A 66 -6.87 1.00 8.90
CA ILE A 66 -6.22 0.02 8.02
C ILE A 66 -6.66 -1.39 8.40
N ARG A 67 -6.62 -1.72 9.70
CA ARG A 67 -7.07 -3.02 10.19
C ARG A 67 -8.50 -3.33 9.79
N GLN A 68 -9.41 -2.35 9.93
CA GLN A 68 -10.81 -2.51 9.53
C GLN A 68 -10.91 -2.73 8.01
N THR A 69 -10.23 -1.91 7.22
CA THR A 69 -10.22 -2.04 5.75
C THR A 69 -9.71 -3.41 5.31
N LEU A 70 -8.59 -3.89 5.89
CA LEU A 70 -8.05 -5.21 5.59
C LEU A 70 -9.03 -6.33 5.97
N THR A 71 -9.72 -6.18 7.10
CA THR A 71 -10.76 -7.13 7.54
C THR A 71 -11.94 -7.15 6.57
N ASP A 72 -12.38 -5.99 6.10
CA ASP A 72 -13.50 -5.85 5.17
C ASP A 72 -13.20 -6.46 3.80
N ILE A 73 -11.93 -6.33 3.33
CA ILE A 73 -11.49 -6.91 2.05
C ILE A 73 -10.92 -8.32 2.18
N LYS A 74 -10.92 -8.92 3.38
CA LYS A 74 -10.29 -10.22 3.65
C LYS A 74 -10.74 -11.32 2.66
N GLY A 75 -12.00 -11.32 2.26
CA GLY A 75 -12.54 -12.29 1.29
C GLY A 75 -12.02 -12.11 -0.14
N GLU A 76 -11.41 -10.97 -0.44
CA GLU A 76 -10.77 -10.66 -1.73
C GLU A 76 -9.25 -10.81 -1.67
N ILE A 77 -8.69 -11.01 -0.46
CA ILE A 77 -7.25 -11.25 -0.27
C ILE A 77 -6.96 -12.70 -0.64
N ASP A 78 -6.30 -12.84 -1.76
CA ASP A 78 -5.76 -14.11 -2.26
C ASP A 78 -4.23 -14.02 -2.35
N GLY A 79 -3.59 -15.11 -2.77
CA GLY A 79 -2.13 -15.15 -2.86
C GLY A 79 -1.52 -14.10 -3.79
N ASN A 80 -2.27 -13.58 -4.76
CA ASN A 80 -1.79 -12.59 -5.74
C ASN A 80 -2.24 -11.16 -5.43
N ILE A 81 -2.37 -10.79 -4.14
CA ILE A 81 -2.72 -9.44 -3.75
C ILE A 81 -1.46 -8.57 -3.56
N ILE A 82 -1.57 -7.33 -4.03
CA ILE A 82 -0.63 -6.24 -3.78
C ILE A 82 -1.41 -5.08 -3.18
N ILE A 83 -1.07 -4.68 -1.95
CA ILE A 83 -1.69 -3.55 -1.27
C ILE A 83 -0.65 -2.44 -1.16
N VAL A 84 -0.98 -1.28 -1.71
CA VAL A 84 -0.11 -0.10 -1.67
C VAL A 84 -0.82 1.05 -0.97
N GLY A 85 -0.08 2.04 -0.51
CA GLY A 85 -0.66 3.29 -0.08
C GLY A 85 0.03 3.99 1.07
N ASP A 86 -0.54 5.15 1.43
CA ASP A 86 -0.15 5.94 2.58
C ASP A 86 -0.93 5.47 3.82
N PHE A 87 -0.25 4.74 4.67
CA PHE A 87 -0.84 4.16 5.88
C PHE A 87 -0.73 5.08 7.10
N ASN A 88 -0.09 6.23 6.96
CA ASN A 88 0.08 7.25 8.00
C ASN A 88 0.50 6.69 9.38
N THR A 89 1.13 5.53 9.41
CA THR A 89 1.66 4.91 10.63
C THR A 89 2.90 4.08 10.32
N PRO A 90 3.99 4.24 11.06
CA PRO A 90 5.16 3.38 10.92
C PRO A 90 4.89 2.02 11.56
N PHE A 91 5.23 0.92 10.86
CA PHE A 91 4.99 -0.44 11.33
C PHE A 91 6.03 -0.91 12.35
N THR A 92 7.26 -0.42 12.22
CA THR A 92 8.38 -0.81 13.08
C THR A 92 9.11 0.41 13.63
N PRO A 93 9.91 0.27 14.70
CA PRO A 93 10.79 1.35 15.15
C PRO A 93 11.78 1.83 14.10
N MET A 94 12.18 0.97 13.15
CA MET A 94 13.09 1.33 12.06
C MET A 94 12.45 2.25 11.03
N ASP A 95 11.12 2.29 10.98
CA ASP A 95 10.37 3.17 10.10
C ASP A 95 10.28 4.62 10.64
N ARG A 96 11.03 4.91 11.70
CA ARG A 96 11.17 6.25 12.29
C ARG A 96 12.63 6.60 12.55
N SER A 97 13.05 7.80 12.17
CA SER A 97 14.39 8.30 12.50
C SER A 97 14.64 8.40 14.01
N SER A 98 13.59 8.65 14.80
CA SER A 98 13.64 8.67 16.27
C SER A 98 13.75 7.28 16.90
N LYS A 99 13.52 6.20 16.13
CA LYS A 99 13.49 4.80 16.61
C LYS A 99 12.58 4.56 17.82
N GLN A 100 11.57 5.42 17.99
CA GLN A 100 10.57 5.25 19.05
C GLN A 100 9.81 3.96 18.88
N LYS A 101 9.47 3.33 20.00
CA LYS A 101 8.61 2.15 20.02
C LYS A 101 7.27 2.44 19.37
N ILE A 102 6.75 1.46 18.65
CA ILE A 102 5.39 1.52 18.10
C ILE A 102 4.35 1.49 19.24
N ASN A 103 3.20 2.08 18.99
CA ASN A 103 2.12 2.07 19.95
C ASN A 103 1.34 0.73 19.91
N LYS A 104 0.43 0.55 20.87
CA LYS A 104 -0.37 -0.68 20.98
C LYS A 104 -1.29 -0.89 19.77
N GLU A 105 -1.83 0.16 19.19
CA GLU A 105 -2.72 0.07 18.03
C GLU A 105 -1.99 -0.42 16.79
N THR A 106 -0.76 0.08 16.57
CA THR A 106 0.11 -0.40 15.50
C THR A 106 0.53 -1.86 15.74
N GLN A 107 0.75 -2.27 16.99
CA GLN A 107 1.06 -3.67 17.29
C GLN A 107 -0.12 -4.58 16.88
N VAL A 108 -1.34 -4.21 17.23
CA VAL A 108 -2.55 -4.97 16.82
C VAL A 108 -2.73 -5.00 15.29
N LEU A 109 -2.35 -3.91 14.61
CA LEU A 109 -2.34 -3.91 13.13
C LEU A 109 -1.31 -4.91 12.60
N ASN A 110 -0.09 -4.92 13.14
CA ASN A 110 0.95 -5.86 12.73
C ASN A 110 0.51 -7.32 12.96
N ASP A 111 -0.10 -7.61 14.11
CA ASP A 111 -0.67 -8.94 14.39
C ASP A 111 -1.72 -9.33 13.33
N THR A 112 -2.54 -8.37 12.87
CA THR A 112 -3.53 -8.61 11.79
C THR A 112 -2.86 -8.87 10.45
N LEU A 113 -1.77 -8.16 10.11
CA LEU A 113 -0.99 -8.42 8.90
C LEU A 113 -0.41 -9.83 8.92
N ASP A 114 0.14 -10.24 10.05
CA ASP A 114 0.70 -11.60 10.24
C ASP A 114 -0.39 -12.68 10.11
N GLU A 115 -1.57 -12.48 10.72
CA GLU A 115 -2.73 -13.39 10.59
C GLU A 115 -3.26 -13.53 9.16
N MET A 116 -3.02 -12.53 8.32
CA MET A 116 -3.39 -12.53 6.90
C MET A 116 -2.25 -12.94 5.96
N ASP A 117 -1.13 -13.40 6.51
CA ASP A 117 0.10 -13.71 5.75
C ASP A 117 0.57 -12.57 4.83
N LEU A 118 0.31 -11.32 5.22
CA LEU A 118 0.76 -10.12 4.52
C LEU A 118 2.12 -9.68 5.05
N ILE A 119 3.03 -9.39 4.13
CA ILE A 119 4.39 -8.92 4.45
C ILE A 119 4.67 -7.58 3.78
N ASP A 120 5.47 -6.76 4.43
CA ASP A 120 6.08 -5.57 3.85
C ASP A 120 7.17 -5.99 2.86
N ILE A 121 6.88 -5.83 1.56
CA ILE A 121 7.79 -6.24 0.49
C ILE A 121 9.10 -5.48 0.57
N PHE A 122 9.05 -4.15 0.80
CA PHE A 122 10.25 -3.33 0.89
C PHE A 122 11.15 -3.80 2.05
N ARG A 123 10.58 -3.98 3.24
CA ARG A 123 11.34 -4.41 4.43
C ARG A 123 11.91 -5.83 4.26
N THR A 124 11.23 -6.69 3.52
CA THR A 124 11.72 -8.04 3.23
C THR A 124 12.94 -8.03 2.31
N PHE A 125 12.98 -7.14 1.30
CA PHE A 125 14.15 -6.98 0.42
C PHE A 125 15.28 -6.18 1.09
N HIS A 126 14.94 -5.23 1.95
CA HIS A 126 15.87 -4.27 2.56
C HIS A 126 15.69 -4.25 4.08
N PRO A 127 16.07 -5.33 4.81
CA PRO A 127 15.76 -5.49 6.23
C PRO A 127 16.35 -4.39 7.11
N ASP A 128 17.52 -3.86 6.74
CA ASP A 128 18.26 -2.86 7.53
C ASP A 128 18.20 -1.44 6.95
N ALA A 129 17.42 -1.22 5.87
CA ALA A 129 17.35 0.09 5.25
C ALA A 129 16.66 1.12 6.13
N GLU A 130 17.26 2.30 6.25
CA GLU A 130 16.68 3.47 6.91
C GLU A 130 16.20 4.48 5.85
N GLU A 131 15.20 4.09 5.07
CA GLU A 131 14.58 4.93 4.05
C GLU A 131 13.20 5.39 4.52
N TYR A 132 12.92 6.67 4.29
CA TYR A 132 11.71 7.33 4.80
C TYR A 132 10.93 7.97 3.66
N THR A 133 9.60 7.98 3.80
CA THR A 133 8.69 8.55 2.81
C THR A 133 8.00 9.83 3.29
N PHE A 134 8.18 10.20 4.54
CA PHE A 134 7.59 11.39 5.14
C PHE A 134 8.61 12.19 5.95
N SER A 135 8.59 13.52 5.82
CA SER A 135 9.39 14.46 6.61
C SER A 135 8.47 15.29 7.51
N GLY A 136 8.64 15.14 8.80
CA GLY A 136 7.94 15.93 9.82
C GLY A 136 8.57 17.30 10.08
N THR A 137 7.83 18.19 10.75
CA THR A 137 8.19 19.60 10.98
C THR A 137 9.43 19.84 11.85
N HIS A 138 9.89 18.86 12.59
CA HIS A 138 11.03 18.99 13.52
C HIS A 138 12.24 18.15 13.10
N GLY A 139 12.44 17.94 11.79
CA GLY A 139 13.55 17.12 11.30
C GLY A 139 13.40 15.63 11.63
N THR A 140 12.18 15.19 11.90
CA THR A 140 11.85 13.78 12.06
C THR A 140 11.42 13.19 10.73
N PHE A 141 11.84 11.96 10.46
CA PHE A 141 11.48 11.24 9.24
C PHE A 141 10.78 9.94 9.59
N SER A 142 9.84 9.54 8.76
CA SER A 142 9.11 8.28 8.92
C SER A 142 8.81 7.64 7.56
N ARG A 143 8.79 6.32 7.54
CA ARG A 143 8.21 5.57 6.44
C ARG A 143 6.76 5.25 6.82
N ILE A 144 5.84 5.76 6.04
CA ILE A 144 4.40 5.62 6.25
C ILE A 144 3.67 5.13 4.99
N ASP A 145 4.38 5.08 3.87
CA ASP A 145 3.93 4.47 2.63
C ASP A 145 4.48 3.04 2.54
N TYR A 146 3.63 2.12 2.15
CA TYR A 146 3.95 0.69 2.13
C TYR A 146 3.50 0.01 0.85
N ILE A 147 4.18 -1.08 0.54
CA ILE A 147 3.75 -2.10 -0.41
C ILE A 147 3.72 -3.42 0.34
N LEU A 148 2.52 -3.96 0.52
CA LEU A 148 2.29 -5.26 1.12
C LEU A 148 1.97 -6.28 0.03
N GLY A 149 2.41 -7.50 0.24
CA GLY A 149 2.07 -8.64 -0.60
C GLY A 149 1.86 -9.88 0.24
N HIS A 150 1.18 -10.88 -0.32
CA HIS A 150 0.99 -12.14 0.36
C HIS A 150 2.28 -12.97 0.36
N LYS A 151 2.64 -13.53 1.51
CA LYS A 151 3.88 -14.28 1.74
C LYS A 151 4.09 -15.43 0.77
N SER A 152 3.02 -16.15 0.39
CA SER A 152 3.10 -17.28 -0.53
C SER A 152 3.58 -16.92 -1.93
N HIS A 153 3.42 -15.67 -2.34
CA HIS A 153 3.80 -15.17 -3.67
C HIS A 153 5.00 -14.23 -3.65
N PHE A 154 5.72 -14.18 -2.54
CA PHE A 154 6.91 -13.32 -2.40
C PHE A 154 7.94 -13.55 -3.50
N SER A 155 8.11 -14.78 -3.97
CA SER A 155 9.06 -15.12 -5.05
C SER A 155 8.77 -14.45 -6.39
N LYS A 156 7.55 -13.95 -6.62
CA LYS A 156 7.17 -13.20 -7.83
C LYS A 156 7.72 -11.78 -7.82
N PHE A 157 8.04 -11.22 -6.67
CA PHE A 157 8.66 -9.90 -6.57
C PHE A 157 10.16 -10.03 -6.86
N LYS A 158 10.68 -9.14 -7.71
CA LYS A 158 12.10 -9.17 -8.12
C LYS A 158 12.89 -8.01 -7.57
N LYS A 159 12.27 -6.86 -7.49
CA LYS A 159 12.93 -5.64 -7.04
C LYS A 159 11.89 -4.65 -6.55
N ILE A 160 12.24 -3.91 -5.53
CA ILE A 160 11.48 -2.78 -5.03
C ILE A 160 12.43 -1.64 -4.69
N GLU A 161 12.09 -0.42 -5.06
CA GLU A 161 12.86 0.78 -4.76
C GLU A 161 11.92 1.91 -4.37
N ILE A 162 12.34 2.72 -3.39
CA ILE A 162 11.71 4.00 -3.05
C ILE A 162 12.40 5.08 -3.89
N ILE A 163 11.63 5.79 -4.69
CA ILE A 163 12.16 6.91 -5.49
C ILE A 163 11.66 8.21 -4.89
N SER A 164 12.59 9.06 -4.47
CA SER A 164 12.28 10.42 -4.05
C SER A 164 11.97 11.29 -5.27
N SER A 165 10.79 11.92 -5.31
CA SER A 165 10.45 12.89 -6.34
C SER A 165 10.99 14.28 -5.98
N ILE A 166 11.73 14.89 -6.91
CA ILE A 166 12.30 16.24 -6.74
C ILE A 166 11.21 17.33 -6.88
N PHE A 167 10.08 17.05 -7.54
CA PHE A 167 9.09 18.05 -7.93
C PHE A 167 7.81 18.12 -7.09
N LEU A 168 7.48 17.05 -6.38
CA LEU A 168 6.30 16.98 -5.54
C LEU A 168 6.70 16.15 -4.34
N PHE A 169 6.44 16.54 -3.14
CA PHE A 169 6.68 15.80 -1.89
C PHE A 169 6.08 14.38 -1.85
N PHE A 170 6.02 13.71 -2.99
CA PHE A 170 5.53 12.35 -3.16
C PHE A 170 6.69 11.40 -3.38
N PHE A 171 6.68 10.31 -2.66
CA PHE A 171 7.57 9.19 -2.91
C PHE A 171 6.86 8.19 -3.81
N TYR A 172 7.59 7.64 -4.76
CA TYR A 172 7.08 6.59 -5.65
C TYR A 172 7.77 5.29 -5.32
N PHE A 173 7.00 4.22 -5.24
CA PHE A 173 7.53 2.87 -5.25
C PHE A 173 7.59 2.38 -6.69
N ILE A 174 8.74 1.83 -7.09
CA ILE A 174 8.83 1.01 -8.29
C ILE A 174 8.90 -0.43 -7.86
N LEU A 175 7.93 -1.19 -8.27
CA LEU A 175 7.83 -2.62 -8.03
C LEU A 175 7.97 -3.35 -9.37
N PHE A 176 8.95 -4.25 -9.46
CA PHE A 176 9.08 -5.19 -10.55
C PHE A 176 8.47 -6.52 -10.12
N PHE A 177 7.38 -6.86 -10.78
CA PHE A 177 6.61 -8.07 -10.54
C PHE A 177 6.60 -8.91 -11.80
N TYR A 178 6.82 -10.22 -11.67
CA TYR A 178 6.70 -11.17 -12.76
C TYR A 178 5.38 -11.92 -12.64
N LEU A 179 4.64 -11.88 -13.73
CA LEU A 179 3.47 -12.72 -13.98
C LEU A 179 3.90 -14.00 -14.67
#